data_807a464f205b6c85a459b5412976e816
#
_entry.id   807a464f205b6c85a459b5412976e816
#
_cell.length_a   1.000
_cell.length_b   1.000
_cell.length_c   1.000
_cell.angle_alpha   90.00
_cell.angle_beta   90.00
_cell.angle_gamma   90.00
#
_symmetry.space_group_name_H-M   'P 1'
#
loop_
_entity.id
_entity.type
_entity.pdbx_description
1 polymer ?
#
loop_
_entity_poly.entity_id
_entity_poly.type
_entity_poly.pdbx_seq_one_letter_code
_entity_poly.pdbx_strand_id
1 'polypeptide(L)'
;DATRTAIGRYGGGLSSMRPDDLGAVPIRTLMSNNTHADWNALDDVILGCANQAGEDNRNVARMSALLAGLPVTAPGTTVNRLCGSGMDAIAIAARAIKAGEGELFVAGGVESMSRAPLVMGKAETAFSRRAEIHDTTIGWRFVNPVMRERHGTDSMPETADNVAAAFGIGRE
;
A
#
# COMPACT_ATOMS: atom_id res chain seq x y z
N ASP A 1 4.45 -2.30 -20.71
CA ASP A 1 5.74 -2.04 -20.07
C ASP A 1 5.64 -2.19 -18.56
N ALA A 2 6.75 -2.44 -17.87
CA ALA A 2 6.79 -2.56 -16.43
C ALA A 2 8.12 -2.02 -15.88
N THR A 3 8.02 -1.38 -14.71
CA THR A 3 9.19 -0.85 -14.01
C THR A 3 8.98 -0.88 -12.50
N ARG A 4 10.08 -0.87 -11.75
CA ARG A 4 10.05 -0.78 -10.30
C ARG A 4 11.25 0.00 -9.77
N THR A 5 11.14 0.53 -8.57
CA THR A 5 12.28 0.97 -7.78
C THR A 5 13.03 -0.23 -7.19
N ALA A 6 14.21 -0.02 -6.65
CA ALA A 6 14.82 -1.00 -5.75
C ALA A 6 13.89 -1.28 -4.55
N ILE A 7 13.95 -2.51 -4.04
CA ILE A 7 13.30 -2.85 -2.77
C ILE A 7 14.23 -2.41 -1.64
N GLY A 8 13.84 -1.35 -0.93
CA GLY A 8 14.56 -0.86 0.24
C GLY A 8 14.32 -1.74 1.45
N ARG A 9 15.35 -1.93 2.27
CA ARG A 9 15.15 -2.51 3.60
C ARG A 9 14.56 -1.45 4.55
N TYR A 10 13.93 -1.88 5.62
CA TYR A 10 13.46 -1.01 6.70
C TYR A 10 14.60 -0.13 7.23
N GLY A 11 14.37 1.17 7.35
CA GLY A 11 15.37 2.16 7.78
C GLY A 11 16.53 2.34 6.81
N GLY A 12 16.49 1.78 5.61
CA GLY A 12 17.55 1.85 4.60
C GLY A 12 17.48 3.08 3.71
N GLY A 13 18.11 3.00 2.54
CA GLY A 13 18.32 4.15 1.63
C GLY A 13 17.06 4.83 1.10
N LEU A 14 15.90 4.15 1.12
CA LEU A 14 14.61 4.73 0.72
C LEU A 14 13.77 5.24 1.91
N SER A 15 14.26 5.12 3.14
CA SER A 15 13.49 5.46 4.35
C SER A 15 13.12 6.94 4.48
N SER A 16 13.88 7.82 3.84
CA SER A 16 13.60 9.27 3.82
C SER A 16 12.61 9.69 2.71
N MET A 17 12.32 8.80 1.77
CA MET A 17 11.42 9.09 0.66
C MET A 17 9.97 8.89 1.07
N ARG A 18 9.12 9.87 0.83
CA ARG A 18 7.68 9.79 1.07
C ARG A 18 7.04 8.72 0.17
N PRO A 19 6.04 7.96 0.63
CA PRO A 19 5.42 6.92 -0.18
C PRO A 19 4.71 7.45 -1.44
N ASP A 20 4.11 8.64 -1.39
CA ASP A 20 3.49 9.28 -2.54
C ASP A 20 4.52 9.68 -3.61
N ASP A 21 5.68 10.21 -3.21
CA ASP A 21 6.80 10.48 -4.10
C ASP A 21 7.42 9.19 -4.66
N LEU A 22 7.58 8.18 -3.79
CA LEU A 22 8.11 6.87 -4.20
C LEU A 22 7.24 6.21 -5.25
N GLY A 23 5.91 6.26 -5.09
CA GLY A 23 4.95 5.74 -6.07
C GLY A 23 4.98 6.51 -7.40
N ALA A 24 5.32 7.79 -7.38
CA ALA A 24 5.44 8.60 -8.59
C ALA A 24 6.67 8.25 -9.45
N VAL A 25 7.73 7.70 -8.86
CA VAL A 25 8.97 7.36 -9.60
C VAL A 25 8.72 6.37 -10.74
N PRO A 26 8.14 5.16 -10.50
CA PRO A 26 7.89 4.22 -11.58
C PRO A 26 6.88 4.76 -12.61
N ILE A 27 5.90 5.55 -12.20
CA ILE A 27 4.94 6.16 -13.13
C ILE A 27 5.66 7.11 -14.09
N ARG A 28 6.52 8.00 -13.59
CA ARG A 28 7.35 8.88 -14.45
C ARG A 28 8.22 8.08 -15.40
N THR A 29 8.80 6.97 -14.93
CA THR A 29 9.62 6.11 -15.78
C THR A 29 8.80 5.47 -16.90
N LEU A 30 7.59 4.96 -16.59
CA LEU A 30 6.67 4.45 -17.62
C LEU A 30 6.32 5.52 -18.65
N MET A 31 6.02 6.74 -18.21
CA MET A 31 5.72 7.86 -19.12
C MET A 31 6.91 8.16 -20.04
N SER A 32 8.12 8.21 -19.50
CA SER A 32 9.32 8.50 -20.28
C SER A 32 9.71 7.40 -21.28
N ASN A 33 9.45 6.15 -20.91
CA ASN A 33 9.73 5.01 -21.77
C ASN A 33 8.68 4.82 -22.89
N ASN A 34 7.46 5.29 -22.67
CA ASN A 34 6.32 5.07 -23.55
C ASN A 34 5.79 6.40 -24.11
N THR A 35 6.65 7.15 -24.80
CA THR A 35 6.34 8.48 -25.36
C THR A 35 5.28 8.45 -26.46
N HIS A 36 4.98 7.28 -27.01
CA HIS A 36 3.94 7.07 -28.01
C HIS A 36 2.54 6.86 -27.40
N ALA A 37 2.44 6.62 -26.09
CA ALA A 37 1.17 6.45 -25.42
C ALA A 37 0.48 7.81 -25.20
N ASP A 38 -0.82 7.86 -25.47
CA ASP A 38 -1.61 9.04 -25.14
C ASP A 38 -2.01 9.02 -23.65
N TRP A 39 -1.21 9.65 -22.83
CA TRP A 39 -1.45 9.73 -21.39
C TRP A 39 -2.69 10.54 -21.02
N ASN A 40 -3.28 11.32 -21.97
CA ASN A 40 -4.57 11.97 -21.74
C ASN A 40 -5.75 10.99 -21.85
N ALA A 41 -5.54 9.85 -22.51
CA ALA A 41 -6.52 8.77 -22.62
C ALA A 41 -6.39 7.72 -21.50
N LEU A 42 -5.62 8.01 -20.44
CA LEU A 42 -5.47 7.10 -19.31
C LEU A 42 -6.78 6.95 -18.54
N ASP A 43 -7.29 5.72 -18.46
CA ASP A 43 -8.56 5.41 -17.81
C ASP A 43 -8.46 5.40 -16.28
N ASP A 44 -7.40 4.79 -15.70
CA ASP A 44 -7.20 4.83 -14.24
C ASP A 44 -5.73 4.51 -13.85
N VAL A 45 -5.35 4.98 -12.67
CA VAL A 45 -4.14 4.59 -11.96
C VAL A 45 -4.54 3.79 -10.73
N ILE A 46 -4.28 2.49 -10.72
CA ILE A 46 -4.67 1.60 -9.63
C ILE A 46 -3.42 1.15 -8.87
N LEU A 47 -3.24 1.63 -7.64
CA LEU A 47 -2.12 1.20 -6.80
C LEU A 47 -2.59 0.46 -5.56
N GLY A 48 -1.92 -0.65 -5.27
CA GLY A 48 -2.03 -1.34 -4.00
C GLY A 48 -1.24 -0.62 -2.90
N CYS A 49 -1.85 -0.43 -1.74
CA CYS A 49 -1.20 0.06 -0.53
C CYS A 49 -1.93 -0.48 0.69
N ALA A 50 -1.23 -1.22 1.55
CA ALA A 50 -1.85 -1.87 2.70
C ALA A 50 -1.99 -0.91 3.90
N ASN A 51 -0.97 -0.12 4.21
CA ASN A 51 -0.99 0.83 5.30
C ASN A 51 -1.11 2.26 4.78
N GLN A 52 -2.31 2.82 4.88
CA GLN A 52 -2.64 4.18 4.42
C GLN A 52 -2.83 5.14 5.62
N ALA A 53 -2.09 4.94 6.69
CA ALA A 53 -2.24 5.72 7.92
C ALA A 53 -1.43 7.03 7.93
N GLY A 54 -0.41 7.14 7.10
CA GLY A 54 0.53 8.26 7.07
C GLY A 54 0.45 9.11 5.81
N GLU A 55 1.59 9.36 5.19
CA GLU A 55 1.75 10.18 3.97
C GLU A 55 1.10 9.52 2.73
N ASP A 56 0.78 8.25 2.83
CA ASP A 56 0.04 7.41 1.89
C ASP A 56 -1.49 7.50 2.04
N ASN A 57 -1.99 8.31 2.95
CA ASN A 57 -3.41 8.61 3.05
C ASN A 57 -3.90 9.43 1.83
N ARG A 58 -5.18 9.70 1.75
CA ARG A 58 -5.78 10.49 0.67
C ARG A 58 -5.63 9.88 -0.72
N ASN A 59 -5.71 8.55 -0.84
CA ASN A 59 -5.61 7.88 -2.13
C ASN A 59 -4.21 8.05 -2.75
N VAL A 60 -3.25 7.28 -2.27
CA VAL A 60 -1.86 7.36 -2.70
C VAL A 60 -1.68 7.15 -4.20
N ALA A 61 -2.55 6.37 -4.86
CA ALA A 61 -2.54 6.20 -6.31
C ALA A 61 -2.75 7.55 -7.02
N ARG A 62 -3.78 8.29 -6.60
CA ARG A 62 -4.06 9.60 -7.16
C ARG A 62 -2.94 10.61 -6.85
N MET A 63 -2.40 10.59 -5.64
CA MET A 63 -1.29 11.49 -5.27
C MET A 63 -0.05 11.20 -6.11
N SER A 64 0.33 9.94 -6.24
CA SER A 64 1.46 9.51 -7.06
C SER A 64 1.27 9.84 -8.55
N ALA A 65 0.05 9.69 -9.08
CA ALA A 65 -0.28 10.06 -10.45
C ALA A 65 -0.03 11.56 -10.72
N LEU A 66 -0.54 12.42 -9.84
CA LEU A 66 -0.34 13.88 -9.96
C LEU A 66 1.12 14.28 -9.78
N LEU A 67 1.82 13.71 -8.80
CA LEU A 67 3.24 13.95 -8.56
C LEU A 67 4.12 13.43 -9.71
N ALA A 68 3.67 12.41 -10.42
CA ALA A 68 4.34 11.92 -11.62
C ALA A 68 4.19 12.85 -12.83
N GLY A 69 3.20 13.74 -12.83
CA GLY A 69 2.90 14.64 -13.94
C GLY A 69 1.85 14.10 -14.91
N LEU A 70 1.09 13.07 -14.53
CA LEU A 70 -0.07 12.64 -15.30
C LEU A 70 -1.13 13.75 -15.34
N PRO A 71 -2.00 13.79 -16.38
CA PRO A 71 -3.05 14.77 -16.49
C PRO A 71 -3.98 14.78 -15.26
N VAL A 72 -4.48 15.96 -14.91
CA VAL A 72 -5.43 16.09 -13.78
C VAL A 72 -6.75 15.35 -14.02
N THR A 73 -7.04 15.00 -15.25
CA THR A 73 -8.20 14.18 -15.65
C THR A 73 -8.02 12.70 -15.34
N ALA A 74 -6.77 12.21 -15.23
CA ALA A 74 -6.51 10.81 -14.93
C ALA A 74 -6.97 10.47 -13.50
N PRO A 75 -7.93 9.56 -13.29
CA PRO A 75 -8.37 9.16 -11.96
C PRO A 75 -7.30 8.36 -11.23
N GLY A 76 -7.57 7.98 -10.00
CA GLY A 76 -6.68 7.12 -9.23
C GLY A 76 -7.46 6.35 -8.18
N THR A 77 -7.14 5.08 -8.02
CA THR A 77 -7.78 4.18 -7.07
C THR A 77 -6.73 3.46 -6.25
N THR A 78 -6.84 3.54 -4.92
CA THR A 78 -5.98 2.77 -4.03
C THR A 78 -6.74 1.57 -3.50
N VAL A 79 -6.16 0.37 -3.65
CA VAL A 79 -6.76 -0.89 -3.21
C VAL A 79 -5.94 -1.51 -2.09
N ASN A 80 -6.64 -2.20 -1.18
CA ASN A 80 -6.02 -2.89 -0.07
C ASN A 80 -6.49 -4.36 -0.02
N ARG A 81 -5.58 -5.26 -0.27
CA ARG A 81 -5.67 -6.70 -0.02
C ARG A 81 -4.41 -7.16 0.72
N LEU A 82 -3.98 -6.37 1.71
CA LEU A 82 -2.75 -6.59 2.47
C LEU A 82 -1.55 -6.84 1.53
N CYS A 83 -0.75 -7.88 1.77
CA CYS A 83 0.44 -8.20 0.95
C CYS A 83 0.13 -8.48 -0.53
N GLY A 84 -1.11 -8.78 -0.89
CA GLY A 84 -1.58 -9.00 -2.26
C GLY A 84 -2.08 -7.75 -3.00
N SER A 85 -2.01 -6.56 -2.39
CA SER A 85 -2.64 -5.35 -2.93
C SER A 85 -2.14 -4.96 -4.31
N GLY A 86 -0.82 -5.03 -4.55
CA GLY A 86 -0.25 -4.70 -5.86
C GLY A 86 -0.66 -5.69 -6.95
N MET A 87 -0.73 -6.97 -6.63
CA MET A 87 -1.22 -7.99 -7.55
C MET A 87 -2.73 -7.81 -7.83
N ASP A 88 -3.52 -7.45 -6.82
CA ASP A 88 -4.95 -7.19 -6.99
C ASP A 88 -5.20 -5.96 -7.87
N ALA A 89 -4.40 -4.90 -7.73
CA ALA A 89 -4.43 -3.73 -8.60
C ALA A 89 -4.25 -4.12 -10.08
N ILE A 90 -3.25 -4.94 -10.39
CA ILE A 90 -3.01 -5.46 -11.74
C ILE A 90 -4.19 -6.32 -12.22
N ALA A 91 -4.73 -7.17 -11.36
CA ALA A 91 -5.87 -8.01 -11.70
C ALA A 91 -7.14 -7.20 -11.96
N ILE A 92 -7.36 -6.10 -11.24
CA ILE A 92 -8.48 -5.18 -11.47
C ILE A 92 -8.34 -4.53 -12.84
N ALA A 93 -7.19 -3.94 -13.17
CA ALA A 93 -6.94 -3.34 -14.48
C ALA A 93 -7.13 -4.36 -15.62
N ALA A 94 -6.59 -5.57 -15.47
CA ALA A 94 -6.74 -6.62 -16.46
C ALA A 94 -8.21 -7.05 -16.67
N ARG A 95 -9.00 -7.08 -15.60
CA ARG A 95 -10.45 -7.37 -15.70
C ARG A 95 -11.20 -6.24 -16.36
N ALA A 96 -10.89 -4.97 -16.04
CA ALA A 96 -11.50 -3.80 -16.66
C ALA A 96 -11.27 -3.79 -18.18
N ILE A 97 -10.02 -4.02 -18.63
CA ILE A 97 -9.70 -4.15 -20.07
C ILE A 97 -10.50 -5.29 -20.72
N LYS A 98 -10.56 -6.47 -20.09
CA LYS A 98 -11.33 -7.62 -20.62
C LYS A 98 -12.83 -7.35 -20.67
N ALA A 99 -13.35 -6.54 -19.77
CA ALA A 99 -14.75 -6.16 -19.74
C ALA A 99 -15.10 -5.00 -20.70
N GLY A 100 -14.10 -4.37 -21.32
CA GLY A 100 -14.30 -3.21 -22.19
C GLY A 100 -14.59 -1.92 -21.41
N GLU A 101 -14.18 -1.83 -20.15
CA GLU A 101 -14.37 -0.67 -19.28
C GLU A 101 -13.26 0.38 -19.45
N GLY A 102 -12.23 0.09 -20.24
CA GLY A 102 -11.13 0.98 -20.56
C GLY A 102 -10.04 0.26 -21.34
N GLU A 103 -9.06 1.02 -21.86
CA GLU A 103 -8.01 0.50 -22.73
C GLU A 103 -6.59 0.75 -22.17
N LEU A 104 -6.41 1.80 -21.35
CA LEU A 104 -5.11 2.19 -20.83
C LEU A 104 -5.14 2.38 -19.32
N PHE A 105 -4.37 1.56 -18.61
CA PHE A 105 -4.27 1.60 -17.14
C PHE A 105 -2.81 1.62 -16.69
N VAL A 106 -2.55 2.28 -15.57
CA VAL A 106 -1.33 2.09 -14.79
C VAL A 106 -1.72 1.32 -13.53
N ALA A 107 -1.12 0.16 -13.30
CA ALA A 107 -1.41 -0.68 -12.15
C ALA A 107 -0.13 -1.15 -11.46
N GLY A 108 -0.14 -1.15 -10.13
CA GLY A 108 1.02 -1.56 -9.34
C GLY A 108 0.79 -1.37 -7.85
N GLY A 109 1.79 -0.88 -7.13
CA GLY A 109 1.64 -0.61 -5.70
C GLY A 109 2.84 0.13 -5.11
N VAL A 110 2.63 0.65 -3.92
CA VAL A 110 3.66 1.30 -3.10
C VAL A 110 3.43 0.98 -1.64
N GLU A 111 4.51 0.72 -0.91
CA GLU A 111 4.46 0.52 0.53
C GLU A 111 5.74 1.08 1.17
N SER A 112 5.61 1.90 2.20
CA SER A 112 6.76 2.40 2.96
C SER A 112 6.60 2.08 4.44
N MET A 113 7.12 0.94 4.85
CA MET A 113 7.09 0.54 6.26
C MET A 113 7.94 1.43 7.15
N SER A 114 9.03 2.01 6.62
CA SER A 114 9.91 2.91 7.38
C SER A 114 9.23 4.24 7.76
N ARG A 115 8.21 4.64 7.02
CA ARG A 115 7.46 5.89 7.26
C ARG A 115 6.06 5.66 7.80
N ALA A 116 5.76 4.43 8.18
CA ALA A 116 4.51 4.11 8.87
C ALA A 116 4.41 4.93 10.17
N PRO A 117 3.33 5.69 10.38
CA PRO A 117 3.24 6.61 11.52
C PRO A 117 2.93 5.91 12.82
N LEU A 118 3.24 6.57 13.92
CA LEU A 118 2.63 6.29 15.21
C LEU A 118 1.22 6.89 15.22
N VAL A 119 0.25 6.13 15.71
CA VAL A 119 -1.16 6.56 15.79
C VAL A 119 -1.72 6.38 17.20
N MET A 120 -2.64 7.24 17.55
CA MET A 120 -3.33 7.23 18.84
C MET A 120 -4.85 7.33 18.60
N GLY A 121 -5.62 6.49 19.28
CA GLY A 121 -7.08 6.58 19.30
C GLY A 121 -7.56 7.85 20.02
N LYS A 122 -8.77 8.28 19.71
CA LYS A 122 -9.42 9.32 20.51
C LYS A 122 -9.83 8.76 21.84
N ALA A 123 -9.80 9.61 22.87
CA ALA A 123 -10.31 9.24 24.19
C ALA A 123 -11.81 8.92 24.11
N GLU A 124 -12.22 7.84 24.76
CA GLU A 124 -13.63 7.42 24.85
C GLU A 124 -14.42 8.24 25.87
N THR A 125 -13.73 8.83 26.82
CA THR A 125 -14.34 9.63 27.90
C THR A 125 -13.70 11.00 27.99
N ALA A 126 -14.51 11.99 28.42
CA ALA A 126 -13.99 13.33 28.71
C ALA A 126 -12.93 13.27 29.82
N PHE A 127 -11.91 14.11 29.70
CA PHE A 127 -10.80 14.22 30.65
C PHE A 127 -10.03 12.93 30.89
N SER A 128 -9.99 12.02 29.91
CA SER A 128 -9.18 10.80 29.99
C SER A 128 -7.73 11.14 30.31
N ARG A 129 -7.14 10.38 31.22
CA ARG A 129 -5.73 10.47 31.59
C ARG A 129 -4.90 9.33 30.99
N ARG A 130 -5.49 8.54 30.09
CA ARG A 130 -4.84 7.43 29.40
C ARG A 130 -4.75 7.74 27.93
N ALA A 131 -3.60 7.45 27.35
CA ALA A 131 -3.35 7.46 25.91
C ALA A 131 -2.51 6.24 25.57
N GLU A 132 -2.87 5.58 24.49
CA GLU A 132 -2.11 4.45 23.93
C GLU A 132 -1.65 4.85 22.53
N ILE A 133 -0.36 4.71 22.29
CA ILE A 133 0.26 5.01 20.99
C ILE A 133 0.64 3.68 20.35
N HIS A 134 0.19 3.47 19.11
CA HIS A 134 0.49 2.29 18.32
C HIS A 134 1.45 2.62 17.19
N ASP A 135 2.46 1.76 17.01
CA ASP A 135 3.28 1.74 15.80
C ASP A 135 2.50 1.01 14.70
N THR A 136 2.37 1.64 13.53
CA THR A 136 1.64 1.06 12.40
C THR A 136 2.54 0.33 11.42
N THR A 137 3.82 0.16 11.72
CA THR A 137 4.81 -0.50 10.84
C THR A 137 4.40 -1.93 10.53
N ILE A 138 4.03 -2.69 11.55
CA ILE A 138 3.64 -4.11 11.44
C ILE A 138 2.71 -4.49 12.59
N GLY A 139 1.91 -5.53 12.39
CA GLY A 139 1.02 -6.05 13.41
C GLY A 139 -0.32 -5.30 13.49
N TRP A 140 -1.08 -5.68 14.49
CA TRP A 140 -2.42 -5.17 14.70
C TRP A 140 -2.42 -3.94 15.61
N ARG A 141 -3.35 -3.04 15.34
CA ARG A 141 -3.68 -1.88 16.17
C ARG A 141 -5.18 -1.70 16.22
N PHE A 142 -5.70 -1.07 17.27
CA PHE A 142 -7.13 -0.90 17.48
C PHE A 142 -7.91 -2.21 17.34
N VAL A 143 -7.41 -3.25 18.00
CA VAL A 143 -7.89 -4.62 17.84
C VAL A 143 -9.34 -4.73 18.31
N ASN A 144 -10.21 -5.22 17.41
CA ASN A 144 -11.57 -5.59 17.77
C ASN A 144 -11.54 -6.84 18.69
N PRO A 145 -12.15 -6.79 19.89
CA PRO A 145 -12.12 -7.90 20.84
C PRO A 145 -12.71 -9.20 20.28
N VAL A 146 -13.78 -9.11 19.50
CA VAL A 146 -14.42 -10.28 18.87
C VAL A 146 -13.55 -10.91 17.80
N MET A 147 -12.82 -10.10 17.05
CA MET A 147 -11.82 -10.61 16.08
C MET A 147 -10.70 -11.36 16.79
N ARG A 148 -10.18 -10.79 17.90
CA ARG A 148 -9.15 -11.45 18.71
C ARG A 148 -9.63 -12.80 19.23
N GLU A 149 -10.85 -12.85 19.76
CA GLU A 149 -11.42 -14.05 20.33
C GLU A 149 -11.65 -15.15 19.29
N ARG A 150 -12.18 -14.80 18.12
CA ARG A 150 -12.62 -15.78 17.11
C ARG A 150 -11.52 -16.22 16.16
N HIS A 151 -10.58 -15.35 15.85
CA HIS A 151 -9.63 -15.55 14.75
C HIS A 151 -8.18 -15.33 15.15
N GLY A 152 -7.92 -14.83 16.36
CA GLY A 152 -6.59 -14.40 16.76
C GLY A 152 -6.16 -13.10 16.08
N THR A 153 -5.09 -12.50 16.57
CA THR A 153 -4.52 -11.27 16.04
C THR A 153 -3.00 -11.30 16.09
N ASP A 154 -2.43 -12.48 15.88
CA ASP A 154 -0.99 -12.68 15.84
C ASP A 154 -0.37 -11.86 14.71
N SER A 155 0.77 -11.27 14.96
CA SER A 155 1.58 -10.66 13.90
C SER A 155 2.12 -11.74 12.95
N MET A 156 2.59 -11.34 11.77
CA MET A 156 3.15 -12.29 10.82
C MET A 156 4.38 -13.06 11.37
N PRO A 157 5.30 -12.45 12.14
CA PRO A 157 6.35 -13.20 12.82
C PRO A 157 5.81 -14.24 13.81
N GLU A 158 4.86 -13.86 14.67
CA GLU A 158 4.21 -14.81 15.60
C GLU A 158 3.51 -15.95 14.86
N THR A 159 2.80 -15.63 13.78
CA THR A 159 2.17 -16.65 12.92
C THR A 159 3.21 -17.61 12.34
N ALA A 160 4.36 -17.11 11.89
CA ALA A 160 5.43 -17.93 11.36
C ALA A 160 6.01 -18.86 12.44
N ASP A 161 6.23 -18.36 13.65
CA ASP A 161 6.71 -19.17 14.78
C ASP A 161 5.69 -20.25 15.18
N ASN A 162 4.40 -19.90 15.19
CA ASN A 162 3.33 -20.85 15.47
C ASN A 162 3.27 -21.97 14.44
N VAL A 163 3.40 -21.64 13.15
CA VAL A 163 3.46 -22.63 12.07
C VAL A 163 4.70 -23.51 12.20
N ALA A 164 5.86 -22.92 12.45
CA ALA A 164 7.10 -23.67 12.64
C ALA A 164 6.98 -24.67 13.81
N ALA A 165 6.41 -24.23 14.93
CA ALA A 165 6.18 -25.09 16.10
C ALA A 165 5.18 -26.22 15.80
N ALA A 166 4.05 -25.88 15.15
CA ALA A 166 2.97 -26.84 14.85
C ALA A 166 3.41 -27.94 13.87
N PHE A 167 4.29 -27.63 12.92
CA PHE A 167 4.75 -28.55 11.88
C PHE A 167 6.17 -29.07 12.10
N GLY A 168 6.83 -28.73 13.20
CA GLY A 168 8.19 -29.16 13.52
C GLY A 168 9.24 -28.67 12.51
N ILE A 169 9.06 -27.47 11.96
CA ILE A 169 9.96 -26.87 10.97
C ILE A 169 11.12 -26.20 11.70
N GLY A 170 12.33 -26.73 11.53
CA GLY A 170 13.56 -26.11 12.01
C GLY A 170 14.03 -24.97 11.09
N ARG A 171 15.07 -24.27 11.53
CA ARG A 171 15.67 -23.19 10.75
C ARG A 171 16.73 -23.70 9.75
N GLU A 172 17.15 -24.95 9.87
CA GLU A 172 18.18 -25.59 9.04
C GLU A 172 17.60 -26.21 7.77
#